data_46f6ba6aae562c33199603549359cf7c
#
_entry.id   46f6ba6aae562c33199603549359cf7c
#
_cell.length_a   1.000
_cell.length_b   1.000
_cell.length_c   1.000
_cell.angle_alpha   90.00
_cell.angle_beta   90.00
_cell.angle_gamma   90.00
#
_symmetry.space_group_name_H-M   'P 1'
#
loop_
_entity.id
_entity.type
_entity.pdbx_description
1 polymer ?
#
loop_
_entity_poly.entity_id
_entity_poly.type
_entity_poly.pdbx_seq_one_letter_code
_entity_poly.pdbx_strand_id
1 'polypeptide(L)'
;MARHLAPDDGHRSAHRMAHLFHARTSPIIARSFIERPGPLEDEIHYRLLKVLEETPDITQRELAARLGVSLGKANYCLRAVVQRGWVKMSNFRRNPNKIGYVYLLTPSGIEEKARFAVRFLRRKQTEFDLLKAEIERLRLEVESGLGIEALSNSPVGSSSR
;
A
#
# COMPACT_ATOMS: atom_id res chain seq x y z
N MET A 1 -47.12 -38.97 -3.14
CA MET A 1 -45.79 -38.84 -2.49
C MET A 1 -45.14 -37.57 -3.04
N ALA A 2 -45.33 -36.44 -2.33
CA ALA A 2 -44.73 -35.15 -2.70
C ALA A 2 -43.43 -34.97 -1.91
N ARG A 3 -42.28 -34.87 -2.61
CA ARG A 3 -41.00 -34.57 -2.01
C ARG A 3 -40.92 -33.05 -1.80
N HIS A 4 -40.91 -32.66 -0.54
CA HIS A 4 -40.71 -31.30 -0.07
C HIS A 4 -39.23 -30.90 -0.30
N LEU A 5 -39.00 -30.00 -1.25
CA LEU A 5 -37.67 -29.39 -1.45
C LEU A 5 -37.48 -28.32 -0.38
N ALA A 6 -36.45 -28.48 0.46
CA ALA A 6 -36.05 -27.50 1.42
C ALA A 6 -35.39 -26.28 0.72
N PRO A 7 -35.63 -25.04 1.18
CA PRO A 7 -35.02 -23.87 0.56
C PRO A 7 -33.53 -23.76 0.90
N ASP A 8 -32.78 -23.39 -0.12
CA ASP A 8 -31.34 -23.21 -0.17
C ASP A 8 -30.84 -22.20 0.89
N ASP A 9 -30.04 -22.67 1.84
CA ASP A 9 -29.41 -21.90 2.92
C ASP A 9 -28.29 -20.92 2.46
N GLY A 10 -28.13 -20.70 1.15
CA GLY A 10 -27.09 -19.84 0.58
C GLY A 10 -27.18 -18.35 0.99
N HIS A 11 -28.35 -17.90 1.46
CA HIS A 11 -28.57 -16.49 1.83
C HIS A 11 -28.03 -16.11 3.22
N ARG A 12 -27.85 -17.10 4.11
CA ARG A 12 -27.43 -16.82 5.49
C ARG A 12 -25.93 -16.53 5.63
N SER A 13 -25.10 -17.05 4.72
CA SER A 13 -23.65 -16.85 4.79
C SER A 13 -23.22 -15.48 4.30
N ALA A 14 -23.88 -14.93 3.27
CA ALA A 14 -23.62 -13.59 2.77
C ALA A 14 -24.02 -12.49 3.78
N HIS A 15 -25.12 -12.71 4.52
CA HIS A 15 -25.56 -11.79 5.58
C HIS A 15 -24.63 -11.81 6.79
N ARG A 16 -24.01 -12.92 7.11
CA ARG A 16 -23.11 -13.04 8.26
C ARG A 16 -21.79 -12.28 8.06
N MET A 17 -21.28 -12.19 6.84
CA MET A 17 -20.09 -11.38 6.53
C MET A 17 -20.41 -9.89 6.36
N ALA A 18 -21.58 -9.54 5.86
CA ALA A 18 -22.06 -8.17 5.84
C ALA A 18 -22.18 -7.57 7.26
N HIS A 19 -22.63 -8.38 8.24
CA HIS A 19 -22.66 -7.99 9.65
C HIS A 19 -21.27 -7.81 10.28
N LEU A 20 -20.26 -8.56 9.84
CA LEU A 20 -18.88 -8.36 10.30
C LEU A 20 -18.28 -7.05 9.78
N PHE A 21 -18.78 -6.52 8.66
CA PHE A 21 -18.40 -5.21 8.15
C PHE A 21 -19.08 -4.03 8.88
N HIS A 22 -20.28 -4.27 9.51
CA HIS A 22 -21.04 -3.21 10.19
C HIS A 22 -20.80 -3.13 11.69
N ALA A 23 -20.29 -4.17 12.33
CA ALA A 23 -20.11 -4.20 13.77
C ALA A 23 -18.66 -3.93 14.18
N ARG A 24 -18.41 -2.75 14.67
CA ARG A 24 -17.24 -2.19 15.35
C ARG A 24 -16.43 -1.16 14.56
N THR A 25 -17.09 -0.14 14.09
CA THR A 25 -16.39 1.13 13.84
C THR A 25 -16.49 1.95 15.12
N SER A 26 -15.48 1.89 15.98
CA SER A 26 -15.34 2.87 17.07
C SER A 26 -15.34 4.26 16.46
N PRO A 27 -16.12 5.23 17.00
CA PRO A 27 -16.19 6.60 16.46
C PRO A 27 -14.83 7.33 16.44
N ILE A 28 -13.85 6.85 17.20
CA ILE A 28 -12.48 7.33 17.25
C ILE A 28 -11.74 7.02 15.94
N ILE A 29 -12.01 5.85 15.31
CA ILE A 29 -11.35 5.42 14.07
C ILE A 29 -11.88 6.19 12.86
N ALA A 30 -13.17 6.54 12.86
CA ALA A 30 -13.79 7.34 11.80
C ALA A 30 -13.27 8.79 11.75
N ARG A 31 -12.93 9.37 12.91
CA ARG A 31 -12.44 10.76 13.02
C ARG A 31 -11.00 10.93 12.52
N SER A 32 -10.13 9.93 12.71
CA SER A 32 -8.76 9.92 12.21
C SER A 32 -8.66 9.82 10.68
N PHE A 33 -9.74 9.40 10.01
CA PHE A 33 -9.75 9.18 8.56
C PHE A 33 -10.23 10.39 7.74
N ILE A 34 -10.79 11.42 8.39
CA ILE A 34 -11.23 12.68 7.75
C ILE A 34 -10.04 13.66 7.62
N GLU A 35 -9.02 13.50 8.46
CA GLU A 35 -7.75 14.22 8.30
C GLU A 35 -6.99 13.67 7.09
N ARG A 36 -6.32 14.55 6.35
CA ARG A 36 -5.55 14.17 5.15
C ARG A 36 -4.61 13.02 5.51
N PRO A 37 -4.69 11.89 4.80
CA PRO A 37 -3.83 10.76 5.09
C PRO A 37 -2.36 11.19 5.05
N GLY A 38 -1.59 10.72 6.03
CA GLY A 38 -0.15 11.00 6.09
C GLY A 38 0.59 10.43 4.87
N PRO A 39 1.83 10.84 4.62
CA PRO A 39 2.61 10.45 3.44
C PRO A 39 2.71 8.93 3.20
N LEU A 40 2.82 8.15 4.28
CA LEU A 40 2.85 6.69 4.22
C LEU A 40 1.47 6.09 3.90
N GLU A 41 0.40 6.72 4.36
CA GLU A 41 -0.96 6.27 4.05
C GLU A 41 -1.33 6.53 2.59
N ASP A 42 -0.89 7.65 2.02
CA ASP A 42 -1.03 7.96 0.60
C ASP A 42 -0.38 6.89 -0.28
N GLU A 43 0.82 6.43 0.07
CA GLU A 43 1.52 5.37 -0.66
C GLU A 43 0.78 4.04 -0.60
N ILE A 44 0.32 3.65 0.59
CA ILE A 44 -0.44 2.40 0.77
C ILE A 44 -1.75 2.47 -0.02
N HIS A 45 -2.48 3.58 0.01
CA HIS A 45 -3.71 3.74 -0.75
C HIS A 45 -3.46 3.72 -2.27
N TYR A 46 -2.39 4.38 -2.75
CA TYR A 46 -1.99 4.30 -4.15
C TYR A 46 -1.72 2.86 -4.59
N ARG A 47 -0.86 2.15 -3.85
CA ARG A 47 -0.51 0.75 -4.14
C ARG A 47 -1.72 -0.17 -4.09
N LEU A 48 -2.59 0.02 -3.08
CA LEU A 48 -3.83 -0.75 -2.93
C LEU A 48 -4.74 -0.58 -4.14
N LEU A 49 -5.06 0.66 -4.53
CA LEU A 49 -5.94 0.93 -5.66
C LEU A 49 -5.32 0.41 -6.98
N LYS A 50 -4.00 0.51 -7.14
CA LYS A 50 -3.28 -0.06 -8.28
C LYS A 50 -3.42 -1.58 -8.35
N VAL A 51 -3.19 -2.29 -7.25
CA VAL A 51 -3.31 -3.76 -7.19
C VAL A 51 -4.74 -4.22 -7.46
N LEU A 52 -5.76 -3.52 -6.93
CA LEU A 52 -7.17 -3.85 -7.16
C LEU A 52 -7.59 -3.62 -8.62
N GLU A 53 -7.00 -2.64 -9.31
CA GLU A 53 -7.24 -2.41 -10.73
C GLU A 53 -6.61 -3.51 -11.60
N GLU A 54 -5.37 -3.93 -11.27
CA GLU A 54 -4.62 -4.96 -11.98
C GLU A 54 -5.16 -6.38 -11.73
N THR A 55 -5.65 -6.63 -10.52
CA THR A 55 -6.14 -7.95 -10.08
C THR A 55 -7.41 -7.78 -9.25
N PRO A 56 -8.56 -7.60 -9.91
CA PRO A 56 -9.83 -7.31 -9.22
C PRO A 56 -10.31 -8.44 -8.29
N ASP A 57 -9.92 -9.67 -8.55
CA ASP A 57 -10.35 -10.87 -7.83
C ASP A 57 -9.32 -11.36 -6.79
N ILE A 58 -8.36 -10.49 -6.43
CA ILE A 58 -7.31 -10.79 -5.45
C ILE A 58 -7.89 -11.10 -4.08
N THR A 59 -7.33 -12.10 -3.41
CA THR A 59 -7.68 -12.39 -2.01
C THR A 59 -7.05 -11.37 -1.06
N GLN A 60 -7.66 -11.17 0.11
CA GLN A 60 -7.12 -10.24 1.11
C GLN A 60 -5.72 -10.63 1.61
N ARG A 61 -5.41 -11.93 1.62
CA ARG A 61 -4.08 -12.44 2.00
C ARG A 61 -3.03 -12.12 0.93
N GLU A 62 -3.35 -12.34 -0.33
CA GLU A 62 -2.48 -11.98 -1.46
C GLU A 62 -2.30 -10.46 -1.55
N LEU A 63 -3.36 -9.70 -1.33
CA LEU A 63 -3.30 -8.24 -1.27
C LEU A 63 -2.33 -7.77 -0.17
N ALA A 64 -2.42 -8.34 1.03
CA ALA A 64 -1.50 -8.03 2.13
C ALA A 64 -0.04 -8.34 1.75
N ALA A 65 0.20 -9.49 1.13
CA ALA A 65 1.52 -9.89 0.66
C ALA A 65 2.07 -8.93 -0.41
N ARG A 66 1.27 -8.57 -1.43
CA ARG A 66 1.68 -7.61 -2.48
C ARG A 66 1.95 -6.21 -1.94
N LEU A 67 1.22 -5.80 -0.91
CA LEU A 67 1.42 -4.49 -0.27
C LEU A 67 2.60 -4.49 0.73
N GLY A 68 3.11 -5.66 1.11
CA GLY A 68 4.15 -5.78 2.13
C GLY A 68 3.68 -5.37 3.53
N VAL A 69 2.40 -5.60 3.85
CA VAL A 69 1.79 -5.22 5.14
C VAL A 69 1.10 -6.41 5.80
N SER A 70 0.75 -6.27 7.08
CA SER A 70 -0.05 -7.28 7.77
C SER A 70 -1.46 -7.40 7.17
N LEU A 71 -2.08 -8.58 7.29
CA LEU A 71 -3.46 -8.82 6.87
C LEU A 71 -4.43 -7.83 7.52
N GLY A 72 -4.24 -7.50 8.80
CA GLY A 72 -5.04 -6.50 9.51
C GLY A 72 -4.94 -5.12 8.89
N LYS A 73 -3.72 -4.67 8.54
CA LYS A 73 -3.50 -3.37 7.88
C LYS A 73 -4.10 -3.34 6.47
N ALA A 74 -3.92 -4.41 5.68
CA ALA A 74 -4.52 -4.52 4.36
C ALA A 74 -6.05 -4.44 4.43
N ASN A 75 -6.69 -5.18 5.35
CA ASN A 75 -8.13 -5.14 5.57
C ASN A 75 -8.63 -3.77 6.04
N TYR A 76 -7.87 -3.10 6.91
CA TYR A 76 -8.19 -1.75 7.35
C TYR A 76 -8.21 -0.77 6.17
N CYS A 77 -7.16 -0.75 5.35
CA CYS A 77 -7.08 0.11 4.18
C CYS A 77 -8.16 -0.23 3.13
N LEU A 78 -8.43 -1.53 2.90
CA LEU A 78 -9.46 -1.98 1.98
C LEU A 78 -10.86 -1.50 2.41
N ARG A 79 -11.20 -1.64 3.69
CA ARG A 79 -12.47 -1.11 4.23
C ARG A 79 -12.58 0.39 4.03
N ALA A 80 -11.50 1.12 4.26
CA ALA A 80 -11.48 2.57 4.10
C ALA A 80 -11.79 3.01 2.67
N VAL A 81 -11.19 2.39 1.64
CA VAL A 81 -11.45 2.74 0.25
C VAL A 81 -12.85 2.33 -0.21
N VAL A 82 -13.40 1.23 0.33
CA VAL A 82 -14.80 0.82 0.10
C VAL A 82 -15.77 1.80 0.75
N GLN A 83 -15.56 2.19 2.01
CA GLN A 83 -16.40 3.16 2.73
C GLN A 83 -16.41 4.54 2.08
N ARG A 84 -15.30 4.96 1.47
CA ARG A 84 -15.19 6.21 0.70
C ARG A 84 -15.84 6.12 -0.68
N GLY A 85 -16.31 4.95 -1.08
CA GLY A 85 -16.91 4.73 -2.40
C GLY A 85 -15.90 4.72 -3.54
N TRP A 86 -14.59 4.60 -3.26
CA TRP A 86 -13.56 4.49 -4.30
C TRP A 86 -13.49 3.11 -4.93
N VAL A 87 -13.94 2.10 -4.19
CA VAL A 87 -13.99 0.71 -4.62
C VAL A 87 -15.36 0.14 -4.31
N LYS A 88 -15.96 -0.54 -5.28
CA LYS A 88 -17.13 -1.40 -5.12
C LYS A 88 -16.67 -2.83 -4.92
N MET A 89 -17.30 -3.53 -3.99
CA MET A 89 -17.06 -4.94 -3.73
C MET A 89 -18.30 -5.74 -4.15
N SER A 90 -18.11 -6.70 -5.04
CA SER A 90 -19.14 -7.64 -5.47
C SER A 90 -18.76 -9.06 -5.09
N ASN A 91 -19.76 -9.88 -4.79
CA ASN A 91 -19.56 -11.31 -4.56
C ASN A 91 -19.43 -12.01 -5.91
N PHE A 92 -18.42 -12.84 -6.04
CA PHE A 92 -18.18 -13.66 -7.21
C PHE A 92 -18.13 -15.15 -6.82
N ARG A 93 -18.91 -15.98 -7.50
CA ARG A 93 -18.86 -17.45 -7.34
C ARG A 93 -17.81 -18.03 -8.28
N ARG A 94 -16.62 -18.31 -7.80
CA ARG A 94 -15.57 -19.04 -8.55
C ARG A 94 -15.85 -20.55 -8.63
N ASN A 95 -16.58 -21.07 -7.64
CA ASN A 95 -16.90 -22.49 -7.51
C ASN A 95 -18.13 -22.61 -6.61
N PRO A 96 -19.00 -23.64 -6.74
CA PRO A 96 -20.17 -23.84 -5.86
C PRO A 96 -19.87 -23.74 -4.37
N ASN A 97 -18.61 -24.05 -3.97
CA ASN A 97 -18.17 -24.10 -2.59
C ASN A 97 -17.28 -22.92 -2.15
N LYS A 98 -16.96 -21.93 -3.02
CA LYS A 98 -16.10 -20.79 -2.67
C LYS A 98 -16.66 -19.48 -3.23
N ILE A 99 -17.08 -18.60 -2.33
CA ILE A 99 -17.45 -17.23 -2.65
C ILE A 99 -16.16 -16.40 -2.64
N GLY A 100 -15.79 -15.83 -3.80
CA GLY A 100 -14.74 -14.83 -3.92
C GLY A 100 -15.32 -13.42 -3.95
N TYR A 101 -14.49 -12.44 -3.72
CA TYR A 101 -14.84 -11.03 -3.89
C TYR A 101 -14.15 -10.48 -5.11
N VAL A 102 -14.85 -9.61 -5.85
CA VAL A 102 -14.29 -8.80 -6.93
C VAL A 102 -14.34 -7.35 -6.51
N TYR A 103 -13.23 -6.66 -6.62
CA TYR A 103 -13.06 -5.26 -6.27
C TYR A 103 -12.98 -4.43 -7.55
N LEU A 104 -13.89 -3.48 -7.71
CA LEU A 104 -13.95 -2.63 -8.91
C LEU A 104 -13.75 -1.17 -8.49
N LEU A 105 -12.79 -0.49 -9.13
CA LEU A 105 -12.61 0.93 -8.94
C LEU A 105 -13.81 1.69 -9.50
N THR A 106 -14.30 2.66 -8.74
CA THR A 106 -15.30 3.62 -9.21
C THR A 106 -14.61 4.77 -9.96
N PRO A 107 -15.33 5.60 -10.72
CA PRO A 107 -14.76 6.82 -11.30
C PRO A 107 -14.02 7.69 -10.28
N SER A 108 -14.61 7.90 -9.08
CA SER A 108 -13.95 8.61 -7.99
C SER A 108 -12.70 7.89 -7.48
N GLY A 109 -12.68 6.55 -7.47
CA GLY A 109 -11.51 5.76 -7.11
C GLY A 109 -10.36 5.91 -8.11
N ILE A 110 -10.68 6.01 -9.41
CA ILE A 110 -9.68 6.26 -10.46
C ILE A 110 -9.07 7.66 -10.28
N GLU A 111 -9.90 8.68 -10.03
CA GLU A 111 -9.42 10.04 -9.77
C GLU A 111 -8.53 10.11 -8.53
N GLU A 112 -8.94 9.49 -7.43
CA GLU A 112 -8.15 9.48 -6.20
C GLU A 112 -6.83 8.71 -6.39
N LYS A 113 -6.84 7.59 -7.12
CA LYS A 113 -5.60 6.88 -7.48
C LYS A 113 -4.64 7.81 -8.22
N ALA A 114 -5.11 8.59 -9.19
CA ALA A 114 -4.28 9.55 -9.91
C ALA A 114 -3.73 10.65 -8.98
N ARG A 115 -4.54 11.18 -8.06
CA ARG A 115 -4.09 12.17 -7.05
C ARG A 115 -3.02 11.59 -6.12
N PHE A 116 -3.20 10.36 -5.66
CA PHE A 116 -2.20 9.65 -4.84
C PHE A 116 -0.90 9.44 -5.63
N ALA A 117 -0.99 9.05 -6.91
CA ALA A 117 0.17 8.86 -7.77
C ALA A 117 1.02 10.14 -7.89
N VAL A 118 0.38 11.28 -8.12
CA VAL A 118 1.07 12.59 -8.20
C VAL A 118 1.77 12.92 -6.88
N ARG A 119 1.09 12.74 -5.73
CA ARG A 119 1.71 13.00 -4.43
C ARG A 119 2.87 12.05 -4.14
N PHE A 120 2.71 10.78 -4.49
CA PHE A 120 3.76 9.77 -4.35
C PHE A 120 4.98 10.10 -5.22
N LEU A 121 4.76 10.47 -6.48
CA LEU A 121 5.83 10.87 -7.40
C LEU A 121 6.63 12.07 -6.86
N ARG A 122 5.94 13.13 -6.43
CA ARG A 122 6.60 14.32 -5.85
C ARG A 122 7.49 13.96 -4.67
N ARG A 123 7.00 13.08 -3.77
CA ARG A 123 7.80 12.61 -2.64
C ARG A 123 9.04 11.85 -3.10
N LYS A 124 8.89 10.95 -4.08
CA LYS A 124 10.03 10.18 -4.62
C LYS A 124 11.07 11.07 -5.32
N GLN A 125 10.63 12.14 -5.98
CA GLN A 125 11.53 13.14 -6.54
C GLN A 125 12.34 13.85 -5.44
N THR A 126 11.68 14.29 -4.37
CA THR A 126 12.37 14.90 -3.23
C THR A 126 13.36 13.93 -2.56
N GLU A 127 12.95 12.67 -2.33
CA GLU A 127 13.84 11.63 -1.78
C GLU A 127 15.06 11.41 -2.68
N PHE A 128 14.87 11.39 -4.00
CA PHE A 128 15.95 11.25 -4.97
C PHE A 128 16.93 12.43 -4.92
N ASP A 129 16.43 13.66 -4.86
CA ASP A 129 17.27 14.86 -4.80
C ASP A 129 18.10 14.89 -3.51
N LEU A 130 17.51 14.52 -2.37
CA LEU A 130 18.20 14.39 -1.09
C LEU A 130 19.30 13.31 -1.15
N LEU A 131 18.98 12.15 -1.70
CA LEU A 131 19.95 11.06 -1.85
C LEU A 131 21.10 11.45 -2.78
N LYS A 132 20.80 12.16 -3.88
CA LYS A 132 21.81 12.66 -4.79
C LYS A 132 22.79 13.63 -4.08
N ALA A 133 22.25 14.57 -3.29
CA ALA A 133 23.06 15.50 -2.51
C ALA A 133 23.93 14.77 -1.46
N GLU A 134 23.39 13.74 -0.82
CA GLU A 134 24.13 12.90 0.14
C GLU A 134 25.28 12.15 -0.53
N ILE A 135 25.05 11.57 -1.71
CA ILE A 135 26.09 10.88 -2.48
C ILE A 135 27.22 11.83 -2.85
N GLU A 136 26.91 13.04 -3.31
CA GLU A 136 27.94 14.04 -3.66
C GLU A 136 28.76 14.46 -2.42
N ARG A 137 28.12 14.63 -1.28
CA ARG A 137 28.84 14.93 -0.02
C ARG A 137 29.79 13.79 0.34
N LEU A 138 29.34 12.53 0.28
CA LEU A 138 30.17 11.36 0.59
C LEU A 138 31.35 11.21 -0.39
N ARG A 139 31.15 11.53 -1.68
CA ARG A 139 32.24 11.53 -2.66
C ARG A 139 33.33 12.53 -2.27
N LEU A 140 32.94 13.73 -1.91
CA LEU A 140 33.91 14.77 -1.47
C LEU A 140 34.63 14.34 -0.18
N GLU A 141 33.94 13.69 0.77
CA GLU A 141 34.59 13.17 1.96
C GLU A 141 35.63 12.09 1.64
N VAL A 142 35.32 11.16 0.74
CA VAL A 142 36.24 10.10 0.31
C VAL A 142 37.44 10.71 -0.43
N GLU A 143 37.19 11.62 -1.36
CA GLU A 143 38.27 12.28 -2.10
C GLU A 143 39.20 13.10 -1.20
N SER A 144 38.64 13.80 -0.21
CA SER A 144 39.44 14.55 0.78
C SER A 144 40.20 13.62 1.72
N GLY A 145 39.61 12.49 2.13
CA GLY A 145 40.24 11.47 2.93
C GLY A 145 41.43 10.80 2.22
N LEU A 146 41.25 10.43 0.95
CA LEU A 146 42.33 9.90 0.11
C LEU A 146 43.45 10.95 -0.13
N GLY A 147 43.09 12.21 -0.22
CA GLY A 147 44.06 13.32 -0.33
C GLY A 147 44.92 13.46 0.92
N ILE A 148 44.38 13.27 2.11
CA ILE A 148 45.10 13.29 3.38
C ILE A 148 46.07 12.12 3.49
N GLU A 149 45.69 10.91 3.07
CA GLU A 149 46.54 9.73 3.05
C GLU A 149 47.70 9.88 2.05
N ALA A 150 47.45 10.48 0.88
CA ALA A 150 48.51 10.76 -0.11
C ALA A 150 49.55 11.77 0.41
N LEU A 151 49.14 12.76 1.21
CA LEU A 151 50.01 13.74 1.83
C LEU A 151 50.77 13.16 3.03
N SER A 152 50.16 12.22 3.79
CA SER A 152 50.80 11.58 4.93
C SER A 152 51.83 10.51 4.53
N ASN A 153 51.74 9.99 3.32
CA ASN A 153 52.65 8.96 2.79
C ASN A 153 53.75 9.50 1.88
N SER A 154 54.02 10.82 1.89
CA SER A 154 55.19 11.41 1.23
C SER A 154 56.46 11.00 1.96
N PRO A 155 57.40 10.28 1.34
CA PRO A 155 58.64 9.87 1.98
C PRO A 155 59.45 11.12 2.34
N VAL A 156 59.66 11.30 3.65
CA VAL A 156 60.59 12.31 4.18
C VAL A 156 61.93 12.08 3.49
N GLY A 157 62.34 13.08 2.68
CA GLY A 157 63.54 13.02 1.89
C GLY A 157 64.77 12.65 2.71
N SER A 158 65.38 11.57 2.31
CA SER A 158 66.72 11.22 2.73
C SER A 158 67.68 12.24 2.19
N SER A 159 67.96 13.27 2.95
CA SER A 159 69.11 14.12 2.78
C SER A 159 70.32 13.28 3.23
N SER A 160 71.09 12.79 2.27
CA SER A 160 72.43 12.23 2.51
C SER A 160 73.46 13.10 1.85
N ARG A 161 74.42 13.44 2.70
CA ARG A 161 75.65 14.15 2.40
C ARG A 161 76.47 13.53 1.27
#